data_1277d7161bcd35f6bf43e7d0659d1d12
#
_entry.id   1277d7161bcd35f6bf43e7d0659d1d12
#
_cell.length_a   1.000
_cell.length_b   1.000
_cell.length_c   1.000
_cell.angle_alpha   90.00
_cell.angle_beta   90.00
_cell.angle_gamma   90.00
#
_symmetry.space_group_name_H-M   'P 1'
#
loop_
_entity.id
_entity.type
_entity.pdbx_description
1 polymer ?
#
loop_
_entity_poly.entity_id
_entity_poly.type
_entity_poly.pdbx_seq_one_letter_code
_entity_poly.pdbx_strand_id
1 'polypeptide(L)'
;MLPCRTTLNRMPQLRRHDSSQRNTLNGICEAWLRNLKGSNAHTTGGMRESLNELLEECERLHGHICPGQLLGVRMALLGCRLIGLEDPRGSDRKKLLVWVEIDRCMADAVGAVTGVRLGRRSLKYLDYGKVAATFLNVSEGRAVRILALDEARTLADELFPLVESRKERQMLAYREVCEEKLFKVEPVRVNPSEKEMPGRPRTRVNCEQCGEGVNDGREVHDGLGRTVCRPCAFGTYYQAPQDRGT
;
A
#
# COMPACT_ATOMS: atom_id res chain seq x y z
N MET A 1 -4.57 24.35 -0.96
CA MET A 1 -5.46 23.23 -1.35
C MET A 1 -6.24 23.64 -2.59
N LEU A 2 -5.88 23.14 -3.75
CA LEU A 2 -6.65 23.35 -4.97
C LEU A 2 -7.88 22.43 -4.89
N PRO A 3 -9.08 22.92 -5.17
CA PRO A 3 -10.27 22.09 -5.15
C PRO A 3 -10.16 21.01 -6.23
N CYS A 4 -10.53 19.80 -5.87
CA CYS A 4 -10.70 18.67 -6.78
C CYS A 4 -11.67 19.08 -7.89
N ARG A 5 -11.17 19.49 -9.05
CA ARG A 5 -12.02 19.76 -10.22
C ARG A 5 -12.48 18.44 -10.79
N THR A 6 -13.56 17.92 -10.25
CA THR A 6 -14.38 16.92 -10.92
C THR A 6 -15.09 17.61 -12.09
N THR A 7 -14.41 17.74 -13.22
CA THR A 7 -15.11 17.93 -14.49
C THR A 7 -15.70 16.58 -14.92
N LEU A 8 -16.59 16.06 -14.06
CA LEU A 8 -17.60 15.12 -14.51
C LEU A 8 -18.61 15.92 -15.33
N ASN A 9 -18.34 16.04 -16.64
CA ASN A 9 -19.42 16.36 -17.56
C ASN A 9 -20.52 15.33 -17.29
N ARG A 10 -21.67 15.82 -16.81
CA ARG A 10 -22.88 15.02 -16.55
C ARG A 10 -23.11 14.12 -17.74
N MET A 11 -22.89 12.80 -17.56
CA MET A 11 -23.46 11.83 -18.49
C MET A 11 -24.98 11.99 -18.46
N PRO A 12 -25.64 12.03 -19.62
CA PRO A 12 -27.10 12.07 -19.67
C PRO A 12 -27.66 10.85 -18.94
N GLN A 13 -28.62 11.03 -18.07
CA GLN A 13 -29.36 9.94 -17.46
C GLN A 13 -30.13 9.20 -18.56
N LEU A 14 -29.66 8.03 -18.96
CA LEU A 14 -30.30 7.19 -19.97
C LEU A 14 -31.37 6.32 -19.33
N ARG A 15 -32.63 6.55 -19.73
CA ARG A 15 -33.76 5.70 -19.43
C ARG A 15 -33.55 4.30 -20.05
N ARG A 16 -33.93 3.25 -19.33
CA ARG A 16 -33.89 1.85 -19.79
C ARG A 16 -34.77 1.67 -21.04
N HIS A 17 -34.24 1.00 -22.04
CA HIS A 17 -34.77 0.49 -23.31
C HIS A 17 -34.28 1.21 -24.56
N ASP A 18 -33.20 0.69 -25.15
CA ASP A 18 -33.05 0.51 -26.58
C ASP A 18 -31.72 -0.21 -26.91
N SER A 19 -31.75 -1.25 -27.76
CA SER A 19 -30.57 -2.01 -28.20
C SER A 19 -29.66 -1.21 -29.16
N SER A 20 -30.18 -0.17 -29.83
CA SER A 20 -29.41 0.73 -30.67
C SER A 20 -28.48 1.65 -29.85
N GLN A 21 -28.85 1.98 -28.62
CA GLN A 21 -28.06 2.80 -27.72
C GLN A 21 -26.85 2.07 -27.10
N ARG A 22 -26.88 0.72 -27.01
CA ARG A 22 -25.76 -0.06 -26.52
C ARG A 22 -24.52 0.02 -27.42
N ASN A 23 -24.72 0.05 -28.75
CA ASN A 23 -23.60 0.18 -29.68
C ASN A 23 -22.97 1.59 -29.66
N THR A 24 -23.78 2.63 -29.41
CA THR A 24 -23.29 4.01 -29.29
C THR A 24 -22.54 4.22 -27.98
N LEU A 25 -23.01 3.62 -26.88
CA LEU A 25 -22.37 3.70 -25.56
C LEU A 25 -21.06 2.90 -25.51
N ASN A 26 -20.99 1.74 -26.16
CA ASN A 26 -19.73 1.02 -26.33
C ASN A 26 -18.72 1.83 -27.15
N GLY A 27 -19.16 2.50 -28.23
CA GLY A 27 -18.31 3.40 -29.01
C GLY A 27 -17.82 4.62 -28.23
N ILE A 28 -18.63 5.19 -27.35
CA ILE A 28 -18.26 6.31 -26.47
C ILE A 28 -17.30 5.82 -25.37
N CYS A 29 -17.55 4.65 -24.80
CA CYS A 29 -16.66 4.04 -23.79
C CYS A 29 -15.30 3.70 -24.39
N GLU A 30 -15.26 3.13 -25.60
CA GLU A 30 -14.02 2.84 -26.32
C GLU A 30 -13.28 4.10 -26.80
N ALA A 31 -13.99 5.15 -27.23
CA ALA A 31 -13.39 6.44 -27.59
C ALA A 31 -12.83 7.14 -26.36
N TRP A 32 -13.52 7.04 -25.21
CA TRP A 32 -13.07 7.55 -23.93
C TRP A 32 -11.85 6.78 -23.41
N LEU A 33 -11.86 5.44 -23.51
CA LEU A 33 -10.70 4.57 -23.20
C LEU A 33 -9.49 4.86 -24.10
N ARG A 34 -9.70 5.23 -25.38
CA ARG A 34 -8.62 5.66 -26.29
C ARG A 34 -8.06 7.02 -25.90
N ASN A 35 -8.89 7.97 -25.48
CA ASN A 35 -8.45 9.26 -24.98
C ASN A 35 -7.68 9.16 -23.65
N LEU A 36 -8.02 8.20 -22.80
CA LEU A 36 -7.27 7.93 -21.55
C LEU A 36 -5.85 7.43 -21.81
N LYS A 37 -5.60 6.72 -22.90
CA LYS A 37 -4.25 6.30 -23.33
C LYS A 37 -3.38 7.47 -23.79
N GLY A 38 -3.98 8.63 -24.09
CA GLY A 38 -3.28 9.83 -24.56
C GLY A 38 -3.10 10.95 -23.53
N SER A 39 -3.82 10.93 -22.40
CA SER A 39 -3.78 12.02 -21.40
C SER A 39 -3.02 11.64 -20.14
N ASN A 40 -1.74 11.31 -20.27
CA ASN A 40 -0.85 10.90 -19.17
C ASN A 40 -0.21 12.07 -18.43
N ALA A 41 -0.87 13.21 -18.28
CA ALA A 41 -0.31 14.36 -17.56
C ALA A 41 -0.93 14.55 -16.18
N HIS A 42 -0.84 13.55 -15.31
CA HIS A 42 -0.86 13.80 -13.87
C HIS A 42 0.60 13.83 -13.40
N THR A 43 1.25 14.96 -13.64
CA THR A 43 2.55 15.32 -13.04
C THR A 43 2.31 15.46 -11.53
N THR A 44 2.47 14.35 -10.80
CA THR A 44 2.65 14.40 -9.35
C THR A 44 4.02 15.01 -9.13
N GLY A 45 4.06 16.29 -8.72
CA GLY A 45 5.32 16.92 -8.35
C GLY A 45 6.05 16.06 -7.32
N GLY A 46 7.29 15.68 -7.63
CA GLY A 46 8.19 15.01 -6.72
C GLY A 46 8.78 13.69 -7.22
N MET A 47 8.02 12.76 -7.75
CA MET A 47 8.59 11.55 -8.35
C MET A 47 8.77 11.68 -9.85
N ARG A 48 9.94 11.25 -10.36
CA ARG A 48 10.30 11.36 -11.78
C ARG A 48 9.52 10.39 -12.67
N GLU A 49 8.94 9.33 -12.10
CA GLU A 49 8.25 8.27 -12.81
C GLU A 49 6.75 8.51 -12.89
N SER A 50 6.19 8.21 -14.05
CA SER A 50 4.74 8.27 -14.28
C SER A 50 4.00 7.14 -13.53
N LEU A 51 2.70 7.31 -13.30
CA LEU A 51 1.85 6.27 -12.71
C LEU A 51 1.94 4.95 -13.49
N ASN A 52 2.05 5.01 -14.83
CA ASN A 52 2.13 3.81 -15.67
C ASN A 52 3.44 3.05 -15.47
N GLU A 53 4.58 3.76 -15.45
CA GLU A 53 5.89 3.14 -15.21
C GLU A 53 5.94 2.46 -13.84
N LEU A 54 5.37 3.08 -12.81
CA LEU A 54 5.27 2.50 -11.47
C LEU A 54 4.36 1.26 -11.44
N LEU A 55 3.26 1.28 -12.20
CA LEU A 55 2.36 0.12 -12.31
C LEU A 55 3.03 -1.04 -13.07
N GLU A 56 3.78 -0.77 -14.13
CA GLU A 56 4.57 -1.78 -14.85
C GLU A 56 5.63 -2.41 -13.93
N GLU A 57 6.30 -1.61 -13.10
CA GLU A 57 7.24 -2.14 -12.11
C GLU A 57 6.53 -3.01 -11.07
N CYS A 58 5.37 -2.59 -10.59
CA CYS A 58 4.56 -3.39 -9.67
C CYS A 58 4.12 -4.71 -10.29
N GLU A 59 3.68 -4.70 -11.56
CA GLU A 59 3.31 -5.92 -12.29
C GLU A 59 4.49 -6.88 -12.43
N ARG A 60 5.66 -6.37 -12.78
CA ARG A 60 6.89 -7.18 -12.89
C ARG A 60 7.29 -7.84 -11.58
N LEU A 61 7.09 -7.15 -10.45
CA LEU A 61 7.46 -7.66 -9.12
C LEU A 61 6.40 -8.60 -8.52
N HIS A 62 5.12 -8.36 -8.79
CA HIS A 62 3.99 -9.09 -8.21
C HIS A 62 3.40 -10.15 -9.15
N GLY A 63 3.74 -10.12 -10.45
CA GLY A 63 3.32 -11.07 -11.47
C GLY A 63 2.00 -10.72 -12.17
N HIS A 64 1.22 -9.78 -11.68
CA HIS A 64 0.01 -9.27 -12.33
C HIS A 64 -0.40 -7.93 -11.74
N ILE A 65 -1.19 -7.15 -12.48
CA ILE A 65 -1.76 -5.90 -11.96
C ILE A 65 -3.17 -6.12 -11.39
N CYS A 66 -3.46 -5.46 -10.27
CA CYS A 66 -4.76 -5.53 -9.61
C CYS A 66 -5.14 -4.19 -8.96
N PRO A 67 -6.42 -3.99 -8.59
CA PRO A 67 -6.87 -2.76 -7.93
C PRO A 67 -6.12 -2.44 -6.63
N GLY A 68 -5.72 -3.47 -5.87
CA GLY A 68 -4.94 -3.30 -4.65
C GLY A 68 -3.55 -2.70 -4.90
N GLN A 69 -2.90 -3.09 -6.00
CA GLN A 69 -1.62 -2.49 -6.40
C GLN A 69 -1.79 -1.04 -6.85
N LEU A 70 -2.82 -0.76 -7.65
CA LEU A 70 -3.10 0.63 -8.07
C LEU A 70 -3.37 1.55 -6.88
N LEU A 71 -4.14 1.08 -5.88
CA LEU A 71 -4.31 1.80 -4.62
C LEU A 71 -2.98 1.98 -3.89
N GLY A 72 -2.14 0.94 -3.83
CA GLY A 72 -0.84 0.98 -3.18
C GLY A 72 0.12 1.97 -3.82
N VAL A 73 0.19 2.00 -5.15
CA VAL A 73 1.01 2.98 -5.89
C VAL A 73 0.54 4.41 -5.56
N ARG A 74 -0.76 4.68 -5.68
CA ARG A 74 -1.31 6.02 -5.40
C ARG A 74 -1.16 6.42 -3.94
N MET A 75 -1.35 5.48 -3.01
CA MET A 75 -1.12 5.68 -1.58
C MET A 75 0.33 6.03 -1.28
N ALA A 76 1.29 5.35 -1.91
CA ALA A 76 2.71 5.60 -1.72
C ALA A 76 3.13 6.98 -2.27
N LEU A 77 2.64 7.34 -3.46
CA LEU A 77 2.86 8.67 -4.04
C LEU A 77 2.32 9.78 -3.13
N LEU A 78 1.08 9.63 -2.68
CA LEU A 78 0.43 10.58 -1.76
C LEU A 78 1.18 10.68 -0.44
N GLY A 79 1.55 9.54 0.15
CA GLY A 79 2.27 9.48 1.42
C GLY A 79 3.61 10.20 1.37
N CYS A 80 4.44 9.89 0.37
CA CYS A 80 5.74 10.55 0.19
C CYS A 80 5.59 12.06 -0.02
N ARG A 81 4.65 12.49 -0.86
CA ARG A 81 4.37 13.91 -1.09
C ARG A 81 3.95 14.65 0.19
N LEU A 82 3.07 14.06 1.00
CA LEU A 82 2.56 14.70 2.22
C LEU A 82 3.63 14.84 3.31
N ILE A 83 4.63 13.95 3.34
CA ILE A 83 5.73 14.04 4.29
C ILE A 83 6.98 14.73 3.72
N GLY A 84 6.90 15.29 2.48
CA GLY A 84 7.97 16.07 1.87
C GLY A 84 9.16 15.25 1.38
N LEU A 85 8.92 14.03 0.87
CA LEU A 85 9.95 13.18 0.25
C LEU A 85 9.70 13.06 -1.26
N GLU A 86 10.70 13.45 -2.06
CA GLU A 86 10.59 13.49 -3.53
C GLU A 86 11.27 12.30 -4.20
N ASP A 87 12.32 11.76 -3.58
CA ASP A 87 13.11 10.66 -4.14
C ASP A 87 13.29 9.53 -3.08
N PRO A 88 12.21 8.81 -2.72
CA PRO A 88 12.25 7.81 -1.66
C PRO A 88 13.12 6.59 -1.99
N ARG A 89 13.43 6.34 -3.27
CA ARG A 89 14.32 5.26 -3.71
C ARG A 89 15.79 5.67 -3.79
N GLY A 90 16.05 6.95 -3.94
CA GLY A 90 17.39 7.55 -4.06
C GLY A 90 17.80 8.35 -2.84
N SER A 91 17.85 9.69 -2.95
CA SER A 91 18.40 10.59 -1.95
C SER A 91 17.65 10.58 -0.61
N ASP A 92 16.33 10.33 -0.63
CA ASP A 92 15.49 10.32 0.57
C ASP A 92 15.33 8.93 1.22
N ARG A 93 15.95 7.89 0.62
CA ARG A 93 15.79 6.50 1.06
C ARG A 93 16.03 6.26 2.54
N LYS A 94 16.97 6.99 3.15
CA LYS A 94 17.30 6.85 4.58
C LYS A 94 16.37 7.62 5.49
N LYS A 95 15.55 8.51 4.94
CA LYS A 95 14.60 9.34 5.68
C LYS A 95 13.23 8.70 5.84
N LEU A 96 12.92 7.66 5.04
CA LEU A 96 11.59 7.06 4.97
C LEU A 96 11.49 5.78 5.80
N LEU A 97 10.49 5.73 6.67
CA LEU A 97 9.93 4.52 7.27
C LEU A 97 8.46 4.38 6.90
N VAL A 98 8.03 3.15 6.64
CA VAL A 98 6.63 2.85 6.35
C VAL A 98 6.14 1.67 7.18
N TRP A 99 4.94 1.80 7.72
CA TRP A 99 4.17 0.71 8.32
C TRP A 99 2.99 0.39 7.43
N VAL A 100 2.87 -0.88 7.00
CA VAL A 100 1.69 -1.40 6.29
C VAL A 100 0.83 -2.21 7.26
N GLU A 101 -0.50 -2.09 7.13
CA GLU A 101 -1.45 -2.70 8.06
C GLU A 101 -2.14 -3.95 7.47
N ILE A 102 -1.63 -4.46 6.34
CA ILE A 102 -2.12 -5.63 5.63
C ILE A 102 -0.99 -6.27 4.80
N ASP A 103 -1.03 -7.59 4.65
CA ASP A 103 -0.13 -8.42 3.84
C ASP A 103 -0.72 -8.73 2.45
N ARG A 104 -1.20 -7.71 1.74
CA ARG A 104 -1.82 -7.84 0.40
C ARG A 104 -1.07 -7.01 -0.64
N CYS A 105 -1.50 -7.13 -1.89
CA CYS A 105 -0.93 -6.46 -3.07
C CYS A 105 -0.55 -4.98 -2.86
N MET A 106 -1.31 -4.26 -2.00
CA MET A 106 -1.00 -2.87 -1.64
C MET A 106 0.37 -2.74 -0.96
N ALA A 107 0.72 -3.67 -0.09
CA ALA A 107 2.01 -3.62 0.62
C ALA A 107 3.19 -3.79 -0.34
N ASP A 108 3.07 -4.68 -1.34
CA ASP A 108 4.09 -4.87 -2.38
C ASP A 108 4.25 -3.62 -3.23
N ALA A 109 3.12 -3.00 -3.63
CA ALA A 109 3.14 -1.75 -4.40
C ALA A 109 3.78 -0.59 -3.61
N VAL A 110 3.48 -0.46 -2.32
CA VAL A 110 4.15 0.52 -1.44
C VAL A 110 5.66 0.26 -1.41
N GLY A 111 6.07 -1.01 -1.29
CA GLY A 111 7.48 -1.40 -1.33
C GLY A 111 8.16 -1.10 -2.67
N ALA A 112 7.50 -1.37 -3.78
CA ALA A 112 7.99 -1.09 -5.13
C ALA A 112 8.20 0.41 -5.36
N VAL A 113 7.19 1.23 -5.07
CA VAL A 113 7.21 2.68 -5.27
C VAL A 113 8.24 3.38 -4.39
N THR A 114 8.35 2.98 -3.13
CA THR A 114 9.17 3.70 -2.14
C THR A 114 10.55 3.09 -1.91
N GLY A 115 10.76 1.85 -2.36
CA GLY A 115 12.00 1.11 -2.11
C GLY A 115 12.19 0.64 -0.67
N VAL A 116 11.19 0.80 0.22
CA VAL A 116 11.24 0.27 1.59
C VAL A 116 11.17 -1.25 1.58
N ARG A 117 11.85 -1.90 2.55
CA ARG A 117 11.93 -3.37 2.62
C ARG A 117 12.01 -3.84 4.08
N LEU A 118 11.41 -5.00 4.38
CA LEU A 118 11.50 -5.65 5.69
C LEU A 118 12.95 -5.89 6.10
N GLY A 119 13.76 -6.46 5.21
CA GLY A 119 15.18 -6.76 5.49
C GLY A 119 16.06 -5.53 5.73
N ARG A 120 15.62 -4.34 5.29
CA ARG A 120 16.25 -3.06 5.61
C ARG A 120 15.67 -2.39 6.86
N ARG A 121 14.64 -2.98 7.43
CA ARG A 121 13.89 -2.44 8.56
C ARG A 121 13.23 -1.07 8.29
N SER A 122 13.14 -0.68 7.01
CA SER A 122 12.43 0.52 6.56
C SER A 122 10.94 0.26 6.29
N LEU A 123 10.54 -0.99 6.03
CA LEU A 123 9.15 -1.43 5.98
C LEU A 123 8.83 -2.20 7.26
N LYS A 124 7.70 -1.92 7.85
CA LYS A 124 7.12 -2.62 9.00
C LYS A 124 5.77 -3.19 8.61
N TYR A 125 5.44 -4.37 9.12
CA TYR A 125 4.13 -4.97 8.96
C TYR A 125 3.43 -5.08 10.32
N LEU A 126 2.19 -4.61 10.36
CA LEU A 126 1.28 -4.77 11.48
C LEU A 126 0.01 -5.45 10.96
N ASP A 127 -0.28 -6.62 11.48
CA ASP A 127 -1.44 -7.42 11.03
C ASP A 127 -2.75 -6.87 11.62
N TYR A 128 -3.27 -5.81 10.98
CA TYR A 128 -4.58 -5.24 11.31
C TYR A 128 -5.64 -5.58 10.27
N GLY A 129 -5.27 -6.21 9.15
CA GLY A 129 -6.17 -6.52 8.05
C GLY A 129 -6.75 -5.28 7.34
N LYS A 130 -6.13 -4.10 7.51
CA LYS A 130 -6.62 -2.83 6.95
C LYS A 130 -5.79 -2.42 5.73
N VAL A 131 -6.45 -1.99 4.66
CA VAL A 131 -5.77 -1.43 3.48
C VAL A 131 -5.27 -0.03 3.81
N ALA A 132 -4.25 0.04 4.65
CA ALA A 132 -3.69 1.27 5.18
C ALA A 132 -2.17 1.20 5.32
N ALA A 133 -1.52 2.37 5.21
CA ALA A 133 -0.11 2.52 5.49
C ALA A 133 0.17 3.85 6.20
N THR A 134 1.19 3.85 7.06
CA THR A 134 1.71 5.04 7.72
C THR A 134 3.11 5.33 7.18
N PHE A 135 3.31 6.56 6.72
CA PHE A 135 4.57 7.06 6.18
C PHE A 135 5.18 8.04 7.18
N LEU A 136 6.47 7.87 7.47
CA LEU A 136 7.22 8.75 8.38
C LEU A 136 8.49 9.25 7.70
N ASN A 137 8.65 10.58 7.64
CA ASN A 137 9.93 11.23 7.39
C ASN A 137 10.67 11.39 8.72
N VAL A 138 11.68 10.55 8.95
CA VAL A 138 12.42 10.52 10.23
C VAL A 138 13.27 11.77 10.45
N SER A 139 13.63 12.49 9.39
CA SER A 139 14.43 13.73 9.50
C SER A 139 13.62 14.90 10.05
N GLU A 140 12.32 14.94 9.74
CA GLU A 140 11.41 16.03 10.14
C GLU A 140 10.40 15.61 11.21
N GLY A 141 10.30 14.31 11.51
CA GLY A 141 9.27 13.78 12.40
C GLY A 141 7.86 13.88 11.83
N ARG A 142 7.71 14.19 10.54
CA ARG A 142 6.41 14.32 9.87
C ARG A 142 5.89 12.95 9.49
N ALA A 143 4.67 12.63 9.93
CA ALA A 143 4.05 11.36 9.59
C ALA A 143 2.57 11.50 9.21
N VAL A 144 2.12 10.65 8.28
CA VAL A 144 0.72 10.53 7.87
C VAL A 144 0.32 9.06 7.79
N ARG A 145 -0.88 8.75 8.23
CA ARG A 145 -1.54 7.47 8.00
C ARG A 145 -2.57 7.64 6.90
N ILE A 146 -2.56 6.75 5.92
CA ILE A 146 -3.45 6.76 4.76
C ILE A 146 -4.21 5.44 4.73
N LEU A 147 -5.53 5.51 4.74
CA LEU A 147 -6.44 4.38 4.69
C LEU A 147 -7.25 4.43 3.38
N ALA A 148 -7.30 3.34 2.64
CA ALA A 148 -8.20 3.22 1.49
C ALA A 148 -9.65 3.12 1.96
N LEU A 149 -10.52 3.94 1.35
CA LEU A 149 -11.94 3.99 1.68
C LEU A 149 -12.70 2.84 1.01
N ASP A 150 -13.60 2.19 1.73
CA ASP A 150 -14.46 1.15 1.15
C ASP A 150 -15.49 1.73 0.16
N GLU A 151 -15.89 2.98 0.36
CA GLU A 151 -16.76 3.76 -0.53
C GLU A 151 -16.17 3.88 -1.94
N ALA A 152 -14.85 3.83 -2.10
CA ALA A 152 -14.20 3.83 -3.41
C ALA A 152 -14.61 2.62 -4.27
N ARG A 153 -14.99 1.51 -3.66
CA ARG A 153 -15.49 0.31 -4.37
C ARG A 153 -16.89 0.55 -4.92
N THR A 154 -17.78 1.13 -4.12
CA THR A 154 -19.14 1.50 -4.54
C THR A 154 -19.08 2.58 -5.62
N LEU A 155 -18.24 3.57 -5.45
CA LEU A 155 -18.02 4.62 -6.45
C LEU A 155 -17.55 4.05 -7.80
N ALA A 156 -16.72 3.01 -7.79
CA ALA A 156 -16.31 2.33 -9.03
C ALA A 156 -17.49 1.67 -9.76
N ASP A 157 -18.39 1.05 -9.02
CA ASP A 157 -19.60 0.43 -9.57
C ASP A 157 -20.57 1.50 -10.13
N GLU A 158 -20.67 2.66 -9.49
CA GLU A 158 -21.49 3.79 -9.95
C GLU A 158 -20.94 4.48 -11.19
N LEU A 159 -19.61 4.66 -11.26
CA LEU A 159 -18.94 5.35 -12.37
C LEU A 159 -18.90 4.50 -13.65
N PHE A 160 -18.76 3.20 -13.52
CA PHE A 160 -18.57 2.27 -14.64
C PHE A 160 -19.61 1.14 -14.68
N PRO A 161 -20.92 1.43 -14.65
CA PRO A 161 -21.97 0.41 -14.52
C PRO A 161 -22.07 -0.53 -15.72
N LEU A 162 -21.52 -0.12 -16.88
CA LEU A 162 -21.54 -0.92 -18.13
C LEU A 162 -20.34 -1.86 -18.26
N VAL A 163 -19.34 -1.73 -17.42
CA VAL A 163 -18.18 -2.63 -17.41
C VAL A 163 -18.54 -3.85 -16.55
N GLU A 164 -18.56 -5.04 -17.15
CA GLU A 164 -19.01 -6.27 -16.45
C GLU A 164 -18.07 -6.67 -15.31
N SER A 165 -16.76 -6.60 -15.55
CA SER A 165 -15.75 -7.01 -14.60
C SER A 165 -15.62 -6.00 -13.45
N ARG A 166 -15.88 -6.45 -12.21
CA ARG A 166 -15.65 -5.63 -11.02
C ARG A 166 -14.20 -5.16 -10.90
N LYS A 167 -13.25 -6.03 -11.26
CA LYS A 167 -11.82 -5.69 -11.27
C LYS A 167 -11.55 -4.53 -12.22
N GLU A 168 -12.10 -4.57 -13.42
CA GLU A 168 -11.93 -3.51 -14.41
C GLU A 168 -12.57 -2.20 -13.98
N ARG A 169 -13.80 -2.24 -13.43
CA ARG A 169 -14.43 -1.03 -12.85
C ARG A 169 -13.53 -0.36 -11.83
N GLN A 170 -13.00 -1.15 -10.89
CA GLN A 170 -12.08 -0.63 -9.87
C GLN A 170 -10.78 -0.10 -10.47
N MET A 171 -10.19 -0.79 -11.46
CA MET A 171 -8.97 -0.32 -12.13
C MET A 171 -9.19 1.03 -12.82
N LEU A 172 -10.32 1.21 -13.49
CA LEU A 172 -10.69 2.46 -14.16
C LEU A 172 -10.93 3.57 -13.12
N ALA A 173 -11.79 3.32 -12.15
CA ALA A 173 -12.13 4.30 -11.11
C ALA A 173 -10.90 4.73 -10.29
N TYR A 174 -10.10 3.78 -9.81
CA TYR A 174 -8.93 4.09 -8.98
C TYR A 174 -7.82 4.79 -9.74
N ARG A 175 -7.82 4.76 -11.08
CA ARG A 175 -6.91 5.53 -11.91
C ARG A 175 -7.32 7.01 -12.00
N GLU A 176 -8.62 7.28 -12.14
CA GLU A 176 -9.17 8.60 -12.49
C GLU A 176 -9.69 9.39 -11.30
N VAL A 177 -10.23 8.70 -10.30
CA VAL A 177 -10.86 9.36 -9.13
C VAL A 177 -9.82 10.09 -8.28
N CYS A 178 -10.16 11.27 -7.79
CA CYS A 178 -9.28 12.06 -6.92
C CYS A 178 -8.98 11.35 -5.59
N GLU A 179 -7.86 11.70 -4.98
CA GLU A 179 -7.32 11.04 -3.79
C GLU A 179 -8.27 11.08 -2.60
N GLU A 180 -9.02 12.19 -2.44
CA GLU A 180 -9.99 12.38 -1.36
C GLU A 180 -11.18 11.42 -1.43
N LYS A 181 -11.45 10.86 -2.61
CA LYS A 181 -12.47 9.82 -2.82
C LYS A 181 -11.93 8.42 -2.64
N LEU A 182 -10.62 8.25 -2.67
CA LEU A 182 -9.93 6.97 -2.50
C LEU A 182 -9.43 6.76 -1.09
N PHE A 183 -9.01 7.85 -0.41
CA PHE A 183 -8.24 7.75 0.82
C PHE A 183 -8.73 8.68 1.91
N LYS A 184 -8.73 8.17 3.14
CA LYS A 184 -8.71 8.98 4.35
C LYS A 184 -7.26 9.21 4.76
N VAL A 185 -6.89 10.48 4.94
CA VAL A 185 -5.55 10.90 5.36
C VAL A 185 -5.63 11.46 6.78
N GLU A 186 -4.78 10.93 7.66
CA GLU A 186 -4.72 11.32 9.07
C GLU A 186 -3.27 11.69 9.43
N PRO A 187 -2.99 12.97 9.79
CA PRO A 187 -1.72 13.30 10.41
C PRO A 187 -1.56 12.53 11.72
N VAL A 188 -0.43 11.87 11.91
CA VAL A 188 -0.17 11.05 13.10
C VAL A 188 1.21 11.35 13.67
N ARG A 189 1.45 10.94 14.92
CA ARG A 189 2.79 10.91 15.50
C ARG A 189 3.24 9.46 15.62
N VAL A 190 4.45 9.18 15.14
CA VAL A 190 5.08 7.87 15.26
C VAL A 190 6.47 8.09 15.86
N ASN A 191 6.74 7.45 16.98
CA ASN A 191 8.03 7.52 17.67
C ASN A 191 8.67 6.12 17.68
N PRO A 192 9.32 5.71 16.57
CA PRO A 192 9.99 4.42 16.53
C PRO A 192 11.12 4.40 17.56
N SER A 193 11.23 3.32 18.31
CA SER A 193 12.35 3.12 19.21
C SER A 193 13.64 2.99 18.40
N GLU A 194 14.78 3.26 19.04
CA GLU A 194 16.07 3.06 18.38
C GLU A 194 16.28 1.63 17.84
N LYS A 195 15.70 0.64 18.55
CA LYS A 195 15.74 -0.78 18.16
C LYS A 195 14.92 -1.06 16.88
N GLU A 196 14.01 -0.18 16.50
CA GLU A 196 13.18 -0.29 15.30
C GLU A 196 13.77 0.44 14.10
N MET A 197 14.74 1.30 14.32
CA MET A 197 15.38 2.07 13.24
C MET A 197 16.19 1.16 12.30
N PRO A 198 16.33 1.53 11.01
CA PRO A 198 17.23 0.86 10.08
C PRO A 198 18.66 0.82 10.61
N GLY A 199 19.37 -0.29 10.34
CA GLY A 199 20.76 -0.44 10.77
C GLY A 199 21.10 -1.89 11.14
N ARG A 200 22.32 -2.07 11.67
CA ARG A 200 22.76 -3.36 12.22
C ARG A 200 21.99 -3.67 13.50
N PRO A 201 21.82 -4.97 13.86
CA PRO A 201 21.31 -5.33 15.16
C PRO A 201 22.11 -4.66 16.28
N ARG A 202 21.41 -4.03 17.23
CA ARG A 202 22.04 -3.31 18.35
C ARG A 202 22.28 -4.20 19.55
N THR A 203 21.41 -5.19 19.73
CA THR A 203 21.49 -6.17 20.84
C THR A 203 21.26 -7.56 20.30
N ARG A 204 21.93 -8.54 20.91
CA ARG A 204 21.71 -9.96 20.67
C ARG A 204 21.90 -10.72 21.98
N VAL A 205 20.92 -11.53 22.31
CA VAL A 205 20.96 -12.44 23.47
C VAL A 205 20.66 -13.87 23.00
N ASN A 206 21.08 -14.87 23.75
CA ASN A 206 20.68 -16.25 23.51
C ASN A 206 19.50 -16.59 24.40
N CYS A 207 18.50 -17.27 23.85
CA CYS A 207 17.39 -17.81 24.62
C CYS A 207 17.90 -18.85 25.62
N GLU A 208 17.60 -18.69 26.90
CA GLU A 208 18.03 -19.63 27.93
C GLU A 208 17.36 -21.01 27.84
N GLN A 209 16.25 -21.12 27.07
CA GLN A 209 15.53 -22.37 26.92
C GLN A 209 15.96 -23.15 25.68
N CYS A 210 16.05 -22.52 24.47
CA CYS A 210 16.39 -23.22 23.21
C CYS A 210 17.79 -22.91 22.68
N GLY A 211 18.52 -21.94 23.26
CA GLY A 211 19.85 -21.53 22.82
C GLY A 211 19.89 -20.62 21.60
N GLU A 212 18.76 -20.41 20.92
CA GLU A 212 18.70 -19.58 19.71
C GLU A 212 18.94 -18.09 20.00
N GLY A 213 19.62 -17.42 19.06
CA GLY A 213 19.91 -15.99 19.18
C GLY A 213 18.72 -15.11 18.85
N VAL A 214 18.42 -14.17 19.75
CA VAL A 214 17.34 -13.18 19.63
C VAL A 214 17.94 -11.79 19.48
N ASN A 215 17.52 -11.04 18.48
CA ASN A 215 18.05 -9.71 18.17
C ASN A 215 17.10 -8.61 18.64
N ASP A 216 17.68 -7.44 18.95
CA ASP A 216 17.00 -6.14 19.08
C ASP A 216 15.88 -6.09 20.11
N GLY A 217 16.07 -6.72 21.26
CA GLY A 217 15.14 -6.65 22.38
C GLY A 217 13.81 -7.36 22.11
N ARG A 218 13.83 -8.42 21.28
CA ARG A 218 12.65 -9.26 21.03
C ARG A 218 12.56 -10.45 21.96
N GLU A 219 13.54 -10.59 22.85
CA GLU A 219 13.46 -11.48 23.99
C GLU A 219 12.33 -11.03 24.95
N VAL A 220 11.87 -11.96 25.76
CA VAL A 220 10.91 -11.74 26.83
C VAL A 220 11.43 -12.39 28.11
N HIS A 221 11.01 -11.92 29.27
CA HIS A 221 11.25 -12.59 30.54
C HIS A 221 10.07 -13.46 30.89
N ASP A 222 10.32 -14.74 31.14
CA ASP A 222 9.28 -15.67 31.58
C ASP A 222 8.96 -15.50 33.06
N GLY A 223 7.97 -16.28 33.54
CA GLY A 223 7.54 -16.22 34.98
C GLY A 223 8.61 -16.64 35.99
N LEU A 224 9.76 -17.18 35.53
CA LEU A 224 10.92 -17.55 36.34
C LEU A 224 12.06 -16.51 36.22
N GLY A 225 11.84 -15.42 35.48
CA GLY A 225 12.85 -14.39 35.24
C GLY A 225 13.91 -14.74 34.21
N ARG A 226 13.79 -15.88 33.47
CA ARG A 226 14.71 -16.27 32.41
C ARG A 226 14.50 -15.44 31.17
N THR A 227 15.58 -15.14 30.45
CA THR A 227 15.54 -14.47 29.16
C THR A 227 15.27 -15.51 28.07
N VAL A 228 14.07 -15.50 27.50
CA VAL A 228 13.63 -16.49 26.50
C VAL A 228 13.14 -15.82 25.21
N CYS A 229 13.17 -16.57 24.09
CA CYS A 229 12.57 -16.10 22.84
C CYS A 229 11.03 -16.21 22.92
N ARG A 230 10.33 -15.45 22.08
CA ARG A 230 8.86 -15.48 22.01
C ARG A 230 8.28 -16.87 21.74
N PRO A 231 8.85 -17.69 20.83
CA PRO A 231 8.40 -19.07 20.65
C PRO A 231 8.46 -19.91 21.92
N CYS A 232 9.52 -19.80 22.71
CA CYS A 232 9.63 -20.52 23.99
C CYS A 232 8.66 -20.01 25.05
N ALA A 233 8.33 -18.70 25.02
CA ALA A 233 7.40 -18.11 25.99
C ALA A 233 5.93 -18.34 25.63
N PHE A 234 5.58 -18.28 24.33
CA PHE A 234 4.18 -18.22 23.88
C PHE A 234 3.79 -19.34 22.90
N GLY A 235 4.71 -20.24 22.54
CA GLY A 235 4.51 -21.29 21.56
C GLY A 235 4.90 -20.89 20.15
N THR A 236 5.09 -21.93 19.31
CA THR A 236 5.46 -21.79 17.89
C THR A 236 4.23 -21.79 17.00
N TYR A 237 4.34 -21.20 15.79
CA TYR A 237 3.33 -21.30 14.73
C TYR A 237 3.39 -22.66 13.99
N TYR A 238 4.39 -23.51 14.27
CA TYR A 238 4.59 -24.82 13.67
C TYR A 238 4.63 -25.89 14.75
N GLN A 239 4.38 -27.14 14.36
CA GLN A 239 4.50 -28.32 15.19
C GLN A 239 5.61 -29.23 14.62
N ALA A 240 6.40 -29.86 15.48
CA ALA A 240 7.31 -30.90 15.03
C ALA A 240 6.51 -32.06 14.42
N PRO A 241 7.01 -32.71 13.34
CA PRO A 241 6.40 -33.94 12.85
C PRO A 241 6.27 -34.94 13.99
N GLN A 242 5.11 -35.55 14.16
CA GLN A 242 4.99 -36.70 15.05
C GLN A 242 5.78 -37.85 14.40
N ASP A 243 6.73 -38.42 15.11
CA ASP A 243 7.36 -39.68 14.70
C ASP A 243 6.24 -40.68 14.50
N ARG A 244 5.94 -40.99 13.23
CA ARG A 244 5.12 -42.14 12.94
C ARG A 244 6.02 -43.33 13.25
N GLY A 245 5.82 -43.90 14.45
CA GLY A 245 6.51 -45.12 14.85
C GLY A 245 6.33 -46.15 13.73
N THR A 246 7.47 -46.59 13.23
CA THR A 246 7.63 -47.73 12.32
C THR A 246 7.26 -49.02 13.03
#